data_819bdb85ad9512704dec46ca55e2ef4c
#
_entry.id   819bdb85ad9512704dec46ca55e2ef4c
#
_cell.length_a   1.000
_cell.length_b   1.000
_cell.length_c   1.000
_cell.angle_alpha   90.00
_cell.angle_beta   90.00
_cell.angle_gamma   90.00
#
_symmetry.space_group_name_H-M   'P 1'
#
loop_
_entity.id
_entity.type
_entity.pdbx_description
1 polymer ?
#
loop_
_entity_poly.entity_id
_entity_poly.type
_entity_poly.pdbx_seq_one_letter_code
_entity_poly.pdbx_strand_id
1 'polypeptide(L)'
;MKENIKLTEIYNNSQGVSKTYSLREIYINPQQVVCLRSEEHYQRMLHGLDGRQSFTRISVSTNSYEQDIVVVGTIDEVYQKLNIETRKLLRG
;
A
#
# COMPACT_ATOMS: atom_id res chain seq x y z
N MET A 1 11.98 17.76 -8.04
CA MET A 1 10.65 17.50 -7.42
C MET A 1 10.36 16.02 -7.45
N LYS A 2 9.93 15.48 -6.36
CA LYS A 2 9.69 14.06 -6.25
C LYS A 2 8.23 13.75 -6.51
N GLU A 3 8.03 12.74 -7.31
CA GLU A 3 6.68 12.34 -7.64
C GLU A 3 6.19 11.27 -6.67
N ASN A 4 4.96 11.42 -6.26
CA ASN A 4 4.30 10.39 -5.47
C ASN A 4 3.89 9.25 -6.37
N ILE A 5 3.87 8.06 -5.82
CA ILE A 5 3.48 6.86 -6.54
C ILE A 5 2.04 6.53 -6.18
N LYS A 6 1.22 6.33 -7.20
CA LYS A 6 -0.18 5.99 -7.01
C LYS A 6 -0.33 4.49 -6.77
N LEU A 7 -1.00 4.14 -5.69
CA LEU A 7 -1.31 2.76 -5.34
C LEU A 7 -2.78 2.67 -4.98
N THR A 8 -3.28 1.44 -4.84
CA THR A 8 -4.65 1.22 -4.42
C THR A 8 -4.65 0.68 -3.00
N GLU A 9 -5.22 1.44 -2.09
CA GLU A 9 -5.25 1.09 -0.67
C GLU A 9 -6.56 0.38 -0.33
N ILE A 10 -6.47 -0.66 0.52
CA ILE A 10 -7.64 -1.24 1.16
C ILE A 10 -7.81 -0.59 2.52
N TYR A 11 -9.01 -0.17 2.84
CA TYR A 11 -9.27 0.49 4.10
C TYR A 11 -10.60 0.04 4.69
N ASN A 12 -10.70 0.17 6.00
CA ASN A 12 -11.92 -0.17 6.73
C ASN A 12 -12.85 1.04 6.70
N ASN A 13 -14.01 0.88 6.06
CA ASN A 13 -15.01 1.93 6.02
C ASN A 13 -16.27 1.56 6.78
N SER A 14 -16.18 0.62 7.71
CA SER A 14 -17.34 0.16 8.44
C SER A 14 -17.95 1.27 9.27
N GLN A 15 -19.28 1.34 9.21
CA GLN A 15 -20.06 2.24 10.04
C GLN A 15 -21.01 1.35 10.85
N GLY A 16 -20.71 1.16 12.13
CA GLY A 16 -21.52 0.34 12.99
C GLY A 16 -20.88 -1.00 13.28
N VAL A 17 -21.71 -2.05 13.35
CA VAL A 17 -21.29 -3.35 13.86
C VAL A 17 -20.55 -4.19 12.84
N SER A 18 -20.86 -4.04 11.56
CA SER A 18 -20.27 -4.84 10.50
C SER A 18 -18.97 -4.22 10.01
N LYS A 19 -17.94 -5.05 9.87
CA LYS A 19 -16.69 -4.59 9.28
C LYS A 19 -16.81 -4.67 7.77
N THR A 20 -16.63 -3.54 7.10
CA THR A 20 -16.61 -3.46 5.65
C THR A 20 -15.29 -2.86 5.20
N TYR A 21 -14.77 -3.38 4.08
CA TYR A 21 -13.53 -2.91 3.50
C TYR A 21 -13.79 -2.41 2.10
N SER A 22 -13.09 -1.36 1.72
CA SER A 22 -13.22 -0.75 0.40
C SER A 22 -11.84 -0.42 -0.13
N LEU A 23 -11.79 -0.12 -1.41
CA LEU A 23 -10.54 0.25 -2.08
C LEU A 23 -10.59 1.72 -2.46
N ARG A 24 -9.44 2.38 -2.39
CA ARG A 24 -9.31 3.76 -2.83
C ARG A 24 -7.91 4.02 -3.32
N GLU A 25 -7.76 5.03 -4.18
CA GLU A 25 -6.44 5.43 -4.64
C GLU A 25 -5.72 6.20 -3.53
N ILE A 26 -4.40 5.98 -3.44
CA ILE A 26 -3.56 6.69 -2.49
C ILE A 26 -2.24 7.02 -3.20
N TYR A 27 -1.67 8.16 -2.86
CA TYR A 27 -0.37 8.59 -3.37
C TYR A 27 0.65 8.53 -2.26
N ILE A 28 1.76 7.88 -2.50
CA ILE A 28 2.79 7.63 -1.50
C ILE A 28 4.11 8.22 -1.96
N ASN A 29 4.79 8.90 -1.06
CA ASN A 29 6.15 9.35 -1.30
C ASN A 29 7.10 8.19 -1.01
N PRO A 30 7.79 7.64 -2.03
CA PRO A 30 8.67 6.48 -1.81
C PRO A 30 9.74 6.70 -0.76
N GLN A 31 10.15 7.93 -0.57
CA GLN A 31 11.21 8.22 0.40
C GLN A 31 10.77 8.14 1.84
N GLN A 32 9.47 8.08 2.07
CA GLN A 32 8.93 7.94 3.42
C GLN A 32 8.62 6.49 3.77
N VAL A 33 8.83 5.59 2.84
CA VAL A 33 8.58 4.16 3.07
C VAL A 33 9.74 3.58 3.88
N VAL A 34 9.39 2.95 4.99
CA VAL A 34 10.37 2.33 5.89
C VAL A 34 10.51 0.85 5.58
N CYS A 35 9.40 0.15 5.39
CA CYS A 35 9.45 -1.27 5.07
C CYS A 35 8.17 -1.73 4.38
N LEU A 36 8.29 -2.88 3.72
CA LEU A 36 7.17 -3.55 3.07
C LEU A 36 7.06 -4.95 3.64
N ARG A 37 5.81 -5.42 3.80
CA ARG A 37 5.54 -6.79 4.23
C ARG A 37 4.34 -7.33 3.49
N SER A 38 4.37 -8.63 3.21
CA SER A 38 3.19 -9.29 2.66
C SER A 38 2.07 -9.28 3.70
N GLU A 39 0.84 -9.05 3.22
CA GLU A 39 -0.31 -9.04 4.10
C GLU A 39 -1.36 -9.98 3.54
N GLU A 40 -1.57 -11.11 4.20
CA GLU A 40 -2.48 -12.13 3.72
C GLU A 40 -3.87 -12.03 4.33
N HIS A 41 -3.99 -11.29 5.40
CA HIS A 41 -5.23 -11.21 6.18
C HIS A 41 -6.42 -10.74 5.35
N TYR A 42 -6.20 -9.75 4.50
CA TYR A 42 -7.28 -9.10 3.76
C TYR A 42 -7.80 -9.90 2.58
N GLN A 43 -7.10 -10.94 2.16
CA GLN A 43 -7.58 -11.79 1.09
C GLN A 43 -8.93 -12.43 1.40
N ARG A 44 -9.18 -12.67 2.68
CA ARG A 44 -10.41 -13.32 3.13
C ARG A 44 -11.51 -12.32 3.45
N MET A 45 -11.19 -11.04 3.47
CA MET A 45 -12.10 -10.02 3.97
C MET A 45 -12.86 -9.27 2.88
N LEU A 46 -12.39 -9.36 1.65
CA LEU A 46 -13.05 -8.69 0.54
C LEU A 46 -13.90 -9.69 -0.23
N HIS A 47 -15.20 -9.57 -0.03
CA HIS A 47 -16.14 -10.37 -0.79
C HIS A 47 -16.16 -9.86 -2.23
N GLY A 48 -16.18 -10.78 -3.17
CA GLY A 48 -16.21 -10.43 -4.58
C GLY A 48 -14.88 -10.20 -5.22
N LEU A 49 -13.80 -10.16 -4.45
CA LEU A 49 -12.47 -10.14 -5.03
C LEU A 49 -12.00 -11.57 -5.27
N ASP A 50 -11.24 -11.72 -6.34
CA ASP A 50 -10.56 -12.97 -6.62
C ASP A 50 -9.70 -13.32 -5.41
N GLY A 51 -9.82 -14.56 -4.91
CA GLY A 51 -9.02 -15.02 -3.78
C GLY A 51 -7.53 -15.03 -4.06
N ARG A 52 -7.14 -14.72 -5.29
CA ARG A 52 -5.73 -14.62 -5.67
C ARG A 52 -5.16 -13.23 -5.50
N GLN A 53 -6.00 -12.25 -5.13
CA GLN A 53 -5.51 -10.90 -4.95
C GLN A 53 -4.57 -10.85 -3.75
N SER A 54 -3.37 -10.33 -3.97
CA SER A 54 -2.37 -10.15 -2.92
C SER A 54 -2.39 -8.74 -2.40
N PHE A 55 -1.91 -8.59 -1.17
CA PHE A 55 -1.84 -7.29 -0.51
C PHE A 55 -0.48 -7.12 0.14
N THR A 56 -0.04 -5.89 0.23
CA THR A 56 1.24 -5.54 0.84
C THR A 56 1.01 -4.45 1.87
N ARG A 57 1.59 -4.65 3.05
CA ARG A 57 1.58 -3.64 4.11
C ARG A 57 2.80 -2.75 3.95
N ILE A 58 2.56 -1.46 3.88
CA ILE A 58 3.61 -0.45 3.74
C ILE A 58 3.66 0.36 5.04
N SER A 59 4.83 0.41 5.65
CA SER A 59 5.05 1.28 6.79
C SER A 59 5.68 2.57 6.29
N VAL A 60 5.02 3.70 6.55
CA VAL A 60 5.54 5.01 6.18
C VAL A 60 5.83 5.81 7.44
N SER A 61 6.86 6.63 7.36
CA SER A 61 7.25 7.45 8.49
C SER A 61 7.40 8.90 8.02
N THR A 62 6.79 9.79 8.76
CA THR A 62 6.94 11.22 8.55
C THR A 62 7.57 11.82 9.79
N ASN A 63 7.85 13.13 9.75
CA ASN A 63 8.44 13.80 10.91
C ASN A 63 7.52 13.77 12.13
N SER A 64 6.23 13.57 11.91
CA SER A 64 5.24 13.67 12.98
C SER A 64 4.77 12.32 13.50
N TYR A 65 4.76 11.28 12.66
CA TYR A 65 4.19 10.00 13.05
C TYR A 65 4.56 8.90 12.09
N GLU A 66 4.30 7.67 12.52
CA GLU A 66 4.41 6.49 11.66
C GLU A 66 3.02 5.94 11.42
N GLN A 67 2.83 5.38 10.23
CA GLN A 67 1.54 4.84 9.83
C GLN A 67 1.74 3.63 8.94
N ASP A 68 0.90 2.62 9.12
CA ASP A 68 0.85 1.47 8.24
C ASP A 68 -0.36 1.58 7.33
N ILE A 69 -0.14 1.28 6.06
CA ILE A 69 -1.23 1.18 5.08
C ILE A 69 -1.12 -0.14 4.36
N VAL A 70 -2.24 -0.63 3.84
CA VAL A 70 -2.27 -1.88 3.10
C VAL A 70 -2.73 -1.59 1.69
N VAL A 71 -1.98 -2.04 0.71
CA VAL A 71 -2.26 -1.77 -0.70
C VAL A 71 -2.40 -3.06 -1.48
N VAL A 72 -3.07 -2.95 -2.62
CA VAL A 72 -3.27 -4.07 -3.53
C VAL A 72 -1.98 -4.35 -4.30
N GLY A 73 -1.62 -5.62 -4.42
CA GLY A 73 -0.46 -6.05 -5.17
C GLY A 73 0.47 -6.92 -4.34
N THR A 74 1.30 -7.71 -5.02
CA THR A 74 2.33 -8.48 -4.33
C THR A 74 3.41 -7.53 -3.84
N ILE A 75 4.19 -8.02 -2.88
CA ILE A 75 5.28 -7.22 -2.34
C ILE A 75 6.27 -6.84 -3.45
N ASP A 76 6.51 -7.75 -4.39
CA ASP A 76 7.41 -7.45 -5.51
C ASP A 76 6.85 -6.39 -6.43
N GLU A 77 5.57 -6.44 -6.74
CA GLU A 77 4.93 -5.44 -7.59
C GLU A 77 5.00 -4.05 -6.95
N VAL A 78 4.68 -3.98 -5.67
CA VAL A 78 4.71 -2.72 -4.95
C VAL A 78 6.13 -2.19 -4.84
N TYR A 79 7.06 -3.07 -4.52
CA TYR A 79 8.47 -2.70 -4.42
C TYR A 79 8.99 -2.13 -5.72
N GLN A 80 8.64 -2.76 -6.85
CA GLN A 80 9.10 -2.28 -8.14
C GLN A 80 8.55 -0.91 -8.47
N LYS A 81 7.28 -0.67 -8.17
CA LYS A 81 6.70 0.66 -8.41
C LYS A 81 7.41 1.74 -7.61
N LEU A 82 7.70 1.46 -6.35
CA LEU A 82 8.38 2.43 -5.48
C LEU A 82 9.83 2.60 -5.88
N ASN A 83 10.48 1.53 -6.29
CA ASN A 83 11.90 1.51 -6.56
C ASN A 83 12.28 2.15 -7.89
N ILE A 84 11.36 2.23 -8.83
CA ILE A 84 11.63 2.85 -10.12
C ILE A 84 12.10 4.28 -9.95
N GLU A 85 11.46 5.05 -9.09
CA GLU A 85 11.86 6.43 -8.84
C GLU A 85 13.22 6.51 -8.15
N THR A 86 13.48 5.59 -7.23
CA THR A 86 14.77 5.53 -6.56
C THR A 86 15.89 5.23 -7.53
N ARG A 87 15.65 4.32 -8.48
CA ARG A 87 16.66 3.99 -9.49
C ARG A 87 16.98 5.17 -10.38
N LYS A 88 15.98 5.94 -10.76
CA LYS A 88 16.19 7.13 -11.57
C LYS A 88 17.07 8.13 -10.84
N LEU A 89 16.86 8.30 -9.56
CA LEU A 89 17.64 9.22 -8.76
C LEU A 89 19.08 8.76 -8.62
N LEU A 90 19.29 7.46 -8.47
CA LEU A 90 20.63 6.92 -8.30
C LEU A 90 21.47 6.97 -9.57
N ARG A 91 20.82 6.96 -10.72
CA ARG A 91 21.52 7.04 -11.99
C ARG A 91 21.75 8.47 -12.46
N GLY A 92 21.07 9.37 -11.86
CA GLY A 92 20.97 10.78 -12.14
C GLY A 92 22.00 11.52 -12.58
#